data_0837702a4f46b5b04d5a9e532ebecdd3
#
_entry.id   0837702a4f46b5b04d5a9e532ebecdd3
#
_cell.length_a   1.000
_cell.length_b   1.000
_cell.length_c   1.000
_cell.angle_alpha   90.00
_cell.angle_beta   90.00
_cell.angle_gamma   90.00
#
_symmetry.space_group_name_H-M   'P 1'
#
loop_
_entity.id
_entity.type
_entity.pdbx_description
1 polymer ?
#
loop_
_entity_poly.entity_id
_entity_poly.type
_entity_poly.pdbx_seq_one_letter_code
_entity_poly.pdbx_strand_id
1 'polypeptide(L)'
;VRALVGGVVAVVAAALLVAVPGGAGAVGTGDPVIESPLPAAKHYAGFNGPFVVNLENAPIGTYDYWVERGGNVVGSTKQHVFNGSFPKPQLRVGALPPATGYTFHITTTDADLVVHQDSLAFTVTAGSPPTCSLVLPSQIRMKARSKLVKATLSPRCTSLQTIYASWLARDRRGFFAERFTFDHTARDYWRIYDDERTGLYTVRPTGAKDVDNDDVPQNIARTTMKMDAKVSLTASRAGKTVTLRTKLTRYSPVANRYQPWAHRKVVLSYRTCASCPWKRLKTRTTDGAGKNVYRVRATGSRKYRATVSGTATVWSPHPNYAKR
;
A
#
# COMPACT_ATOMS: atom_id res chain seq x y z
N VAL A 1 29.57 -14.07 -10.33
CA VAL A 1 30.09 -14.40 -8.99
C VAL A 1 30.48 -13.07 -8.34
N ARG A 2 29.63 -12.52 -7.50
CA ARG A 2 29.95 -11.37 -6.66
C ARG A 2 30.00 -11.85 -5.22
N ALA A 3 31.18 -11.74 -4.63
CA ALA A 3 31.44 -12.04 -3.25
C ALA A 3 30.72 -11.03 -2.34
N LEU A 4 29.96 -11.56 -1.39
CA LEU A 4 29.40 -10.82 -0.26
C LEU A 4 30.54 -10.58 0.77
N VAL A 5 30.95 -9.34 0.92
CA VAL A 5 31.74 -8.90 2.07
C VAL A 5 30.74 -8.47 3.14
N GLY A 6 30.58 -9.32 4.14
CA GLY A 6 29.79 -9.00 5.34
C GLY A 6 30.59 -8.09 6.26
N GLY A 7 30.27 -6.81 6.26
CA GLY A 7 30.72 -5.87 7.29
C GLY A 7 29.70 -5.81 8.43
N VAL A 8 30.02 -6.39 9.56
CA VAL A 8 29.29 -6.17 10.83
C VAL A 8 29.68 -4.79 11.34
N VAL A 9 28.82 -3.81 11.16
CA VAL A 9 28.96 -2.50 11.85
C VAL A 9 28.24 -2.63 13.18
N ALA A 10 29.01 -2.82 14.24
CA ALA A 10 28.52 -2.65 15.60
C ALA A 10 28.29 -1.15 15.85
N VAL A 11 27.04 -0.72 15.81
CA VAL A 11 26.67 0.62 16.27
C VAL A 11 26.61 0.58 17.79
N VAL A 12 27.67 1.07 18.41
CA VAL A 12 27.65 1.41 19.84
C VAL A 12 26.82 2.68 19.97
N ALA A 13 25.57 2.54 20.38
CA ALA A 13 24.74 3.66 20.79
C ALA A 13 25.28 4.20 22.11
N ALA A 14 26.09 5.25 22.05
CA ALA A 14 26.40 6.07 23.20
C ALA A 14 25.13 6.83 23.58
N ALA A 15 24.45 6.37 24.62
CA ALA A 15 23.37 7.10 25.26
C ALA A 15 23.96 8.37 25.90
N LEU A 16 23.87 9.50 25.21
CA LEU A 16 24.01 10.80 25.85
C LEU A 16 22.81 10.97 26.80
N LEU A 17 23.02 10.72 28.05
CA LEU A 17 22.14 11.21 29.11
C LEU A 17 22.26 12.75 29.14
N VAL A 18 21.44 13.41 28.33
CA VAL A 18 21.12 14.81 28.59
C VAL A 18 20.18 14.78 29.78
N ALA A 19 20.72 15.15 30.93
CA ALA A 19 19.92 15.47 32.09
C ALA A 19 19.08 16.71 31.74
N VAL A 20 17.90 16.48 31.21
CA VAL A 20 16.84 17.50 31.18
C VAL A 20 16.50 17.72 32.65
N PRO A 21 16.57 18.95 33.19
CA PRO A 21 16.04 19.21 34.51
C PRO A 21 14.57 18.83 34.46
N GLY A 22 14.26 17.68 35.04
CA GLY A 22 12.91 17.21 35.17
C GLY A 22 12.14 18.24 35.96
N GLY A 23 11.25 18.97 35.29
CA GLY A 23 10.10 19.48 35.98
C GLY A 23 9.45 18.25 36.61
N ALA A 24 9.49 18.13 37.93
CA ALA A 24 8.70 17.16 38.66
C ALA A 24 7.27 17.47 38.29
N GLY A 25 6.75 16.74 37.28
CA GLY A 25 5.34 16.73 37.01
C GLY A 25 4.66 16.38 38.31
N ALA A 26 3.79 17.24 38.79
CA ALA A 26 3.07 17.01 40.02
C ALA A 26 2.45 15.61 39.92
N VAL A 27 2.93 14.70 40.77
CA VAL A 27 2.33 13.39 40.97
C VAL A 27 0.91 13.70 41.41
N GLY A 28 -0.09 13.34 40.59
CA GLY A 28 -1.49 13.61 40.91
C GLY A 28 -1.83 12.95 42.25
N THR A 29 -2.36 13.72 43.16
CA THR A 29 -2.83 13.23 44.46
C THR A 29 -4.32 12.88 44.43
N GLY A 30 -4.90 12.77 43.22
CA GLY A 30 -6.31 12.47 42.99
C GLY A 30 -6.54 11.08 42.35
N ASP A 31 -7.82 10.71 42.27
CA ASP A 31 -8.20 9.47 41.58
C ASP A 31 -7.72 9.46 40.15
N PRO A 32 -7.24 8.33 39.60
CA PRO A 32 -6.87 8.20 38.22
C PRO A 32 -8.10 8.43 37.35
N VAL A 33 -8.01 9.34 36.41
CA VAL A 33 -9.12 9.63 35.47
C VAL A 33 -8.81 8.96 34.14
N ILE A 34 -9.72 8.10 33.69
CA ILE A 34 -9.64 7.53 32.34
C ILE A 34 -9.88 8.66 31.33
N GLU A 35 -8.86 8.98 30.53
CA GLU A 35 -8.98 9.99 29.50
C GLU A 35 -10.13 9.65 28.53
N SER A 36 -11.14 10.50 28.52
CA SER A 36 -12.22 10.43 27.55
C SER A 36 -11.98 11.51 26.45
N PRO A 37 -12.30 11.20 25.21
CA PRO A 37 -12.91 9.93 24.83
C PRO A 37 -11.83 8.88 24.64
N LEU A 38 -11.99 7.75 25.24
CA LEU A 38 -11.52 6.56 24.54
C LEU A 38 -11.93 6.75 23.11
N PRO A 39 -11.00 6.95 22.13
CA PRO A 39 -11.36 7.39 20.79
C PRO A 39 -12.39 6.42 20.29
N ALA A 40 -13.63 6.85 20.30
CA ALA A 40 -14.88 6.12 20.28
C ALA A 40 -14.55 4.68 19.96
N ALA A 41 -14.42 3.81 20.98
CA ALA A 41 -13.63 2.59 20.92
C ALA A 41 -13.98 1.82 19.67
N LYS A 42 -13.44 2.28 18.54
CA LYS A 42 -13.63 1.66 17.24
C LYS A 42 -12.68 0.48 17.19
N HIS A 43 -12.92 -0.48 18.08
CA HIS A 43 -12.36 -1.78 17.96
C HIS A 43 -13.02 -2.47 16.79
N TYR A 44 -12.27 -2.59 15.75
CA TYR A 44 -12.67 -3.30 14.56
C TYR A 44 -12.50 -4.79 14.81
N ALA A 45 -13.55 -5.57 14.58
CA ALA A 45 -13.47 -7.02 14.64
C ALA A 45 -12.30 -7.52 13.78
N GLY A 46 -11.43 -8.34 14.34
CA GLY A 46 -10.25 -8.89 13.67
C GLY A 46 -8.97 -8.03 13.78
N PHE A 47 -9.00 -6.93 14.49
CA PHE A 47 -7.80 -6.22 14.88
C PHE A 47 -7.29 -6.76 16.22
N ASN A 48 -6.14 -7.45 16.21
CA ASN A 48 -5.50 -8.00 17.43
C ASN A 48 -4.60 -6.98 18.13
N GLY A 49 -4.64 -5.72 17.72
CA GLY A 49 -3.91 -4.66 18.40
C GLY A 49 -4.50 -4.40 19.78
N PRO A 50 -3.68 -4.06 20.76
CA PRO A 50 -4.17 -3.71 22.07
C PRO A 50 -4.98 -2.40 21.97
N PHE A 51 -6.08 -2.38 22.67
CA PHE A 51 -6.79 -1.15 22.99
C PHE A 51 -6.00 -0.42 24.08
N VAL A 52 -5.61 0.81 23.81
CA VAL A 52 -4.82 1.60 24.75
C VAL A 52 -5.72 2.57 25.50
N VAL A 53 -5.68 2.50 26.80
CA VAL A 53 -6.35 3.43 27.70
C VAL A 53 -5.29 4.30 28.35
N ASN A 54 -5.35 5.61 28.13
CA ASN A 54 -4.53 6.57 28.81
C ASN A 54 -5.21 7.02 30.11
N LEU A 55 -4.40 7.26 31.14
CA LEU A 55 -4.89 7.77 32.43
C LEU A 55 -4.32 9.15 32.68
N GLU A 56 -5.18 10.06 33.13
CA GLU A 56 -4.76 11.33 33.73
C GLU A 56 -4.71 11.20 35.25
N ASN A 57 -3.93 12.05 35.90
CA ASN A 57 -3.76 12.12 37.35
C ASN A 57 -3.40 10.77 37.99
N ALA A 58 -2.73 9.91 37.24
CA ALA A 58 -2.42 8.58 37.70
C ALA A 58 -1.32 8.58 38.78
N PRO A 59 -1.58 8.12 40.03
CA PRO A 59 -0.56 7.95 41.02
C PRO A 59 0.47 6.87 40.61
N ILE A 60 1.67 6.98 41.14
CA ILE A 60 2.69 5.92 41.01
C ILE A 60 2.19 4.68 41.77
N GLY A 61 2.18 3.53 41.11
CA GLY A 61 1.69 2.31 41.73
C GLY A 61 1.43 1.18 40.77
N THR A 62 0.79 0.16 41.27
CA THR A 62 0.37 -0.99 40.48
C THR A 62 -1.10 -0.86 40.15
N TYR A 63 -1.42 -0.95 38.88
CA TYR A 63 -2.76 -0.86 38.34
C TYR A 63 -3.27 -2.22 37.95
N ASP A 64 -4.38 -2.66 38.55
CA ASP A 64 -5.17 -3.78 38.08
C ASP A 64 -6.31 -3.25 37.21
N TYR A 65 -6.48 -3.84 36.02
CA TYR A 65 -7.51 -3.43 35.08
C TYR A 65 -8.12 -4.60 34.33
N TRP A 66 -9.40 -4.48 34.02
CA TRP A 66 -10.18 -5.48 33.31
C TRP A 66 -11.32 -4.86 32.54
N VAL A 67 -11.95 -5.67 31.71
CA VAL A 67 -13.17 -5.29 30.99
C VAL A 67 -14.31 -6.20 31.42
N GLU A 68 -15.44 -5.62 31.70
CA GLU A 68 -16.68 -6.33 31.95
C GLU A 68 -17.69 -6.13 30.82
N ARG A 69 -18.60 -7.10 30.69
CA ARG A 69 -19.79 -6.99 29.86
C ARG A 69 -20.93 -7.75 30.51
N GLY A 70 -22.03 -7.04 30.82
CA GLY A 70 -23.17 -7.64 31.51
C GLY A 70 -22.82 -8.24 32.87
N GLY A 71 -21.91 -7.60 33.60
CA GLY A 71 -21.44 -8.06 34.92
C GLY A 71 -20.43 -9.22 34.91
N ASN A 72 -19.99 -9.66 33.73
CA ASN A 72 -18.97 -10.71 33.62
C ASN A 72 -17.66 -10.15 33.07
N VAL A 73 -16.53 -10.53 33.66
CA VAL A 73 -15.21 -10.16 33.16
C VAL A 73 -14.98 -10.84 31.81
N VAL A 74 -14.66 -10.03 30.79
CA VAL A 74 -14.40 -10.45 29.42
C VAL A 74 -12.90 -10.42 29.19
N GLY A 75 -12.27 -11.55 29.26
CA GLY A 75 -10.81 -11.68 29.25
C GLY A 75 -10.27 -11.80 30.68
N SER A 76 -8.95 -11.79 30.80
CA SER A 76 -8.27 -11.84 32.11
C SER A 76 -8.04 -10.43 32.65
N THR A 77 -8.13 -10.27 33.96
CA THR A 77 -7.57 -9.11 34.66
C THR A 77 -6.08 -8.99 34.35
N LYS A 78 -5.63 -7.79 34.09
CA LYS A 78 -4.23 -7.49 33.77
C LYS A 78 -3.68 -6.53 34.81
N GLN A 79 -2.35 -6.53 34.91
CA GLN A 79 -1.62 -5.67 35.82
C GLN A 79 -0.60 -4.84 35.06
N HIS A 80 -0.43 -3.59 35.46
CA HIS A 80 0.55 -2.67 34.91
C HIS A 80 1.20 -1.89 36.06
N VAL A 81 2.53 -1.78 36.03
CA VAL A 81 3.25 -1.00 37.01
C VAL A 81 3.64 0.36 36.41
N PHE A 82 3.19 1.41 37.04
CA PHE A 82 3.53 2.79 36.66
C PHE A 82 4.52 3.36 37.68
N ASN A 83 5.71 3.72 37.23
CA ASN A 83 6.80 4.24 38.06
C ASN A 83 7.04 5.74 37.87
N GLY A 84 6.17 6.44 37.18
CA GLY A 84 6.30 7.87 36.89
C GLY A 84 7.28 8.23 35.78
N SER A 85 7.90 7.24 35.10
CA SER A 85 8.89 7.52 34.04
C SER A 85 8.27 8.08 32.77
N PHE A 86 6.97 7.92 32.60
CA PHE A 86 6.19 8.47 31.49
C PHE A 86 5.12 9.42 32.03
N PRO A 87 4.72 10.44 31.26
CA PRO A 87 3.71 11.40 31.71
C PRO A 87 2.34 10.76 31.99
N LYS A 88 2.04 9.60 31.34
CA LYS A 88 0.75 8.89 31.49
C LYS A 88 0.97 7.39 31.37
N PRO A 89 0.36 6.57 32.24
CA PRO A 89 0.37 5.12 32.05
C PRO A 89 -0.54 4.73 30.88
N GLN A 90 -0.07 3.78 30.07
CA GLN A 90 -0.83 3.22 28.94
C GLN A 90 -1.24 1.78 29.26
N LEU A 91 -2.52 1.56 29.42
CA LEU A 91 -3.09 0.24 29.74
C LEU A 91 -3.57 -0.46 28.47
N ARG A 92 -3.13 -1.68 28.24
CA ARG A 92 -3.43 -2.42 27.02
C ARG A 92 -4.45 -3.54 27.27
N VAL A 93 -5.62 -3.40 26.69
CA VAL A 93 -6.69 -4.41 26.68
C VAL A 93 -6.61 -5.24 25.41
N GLY A 94 -6.83 -6.54 25.51
CA GLY A 94 -6.87 -7.43 24.34
C GLY A 94 -8.05 -7.17 23.41
N ALA A 95 -8.07 -7.83 22.25
CA ALA A 95 -9.16 -7.73 21.29
C ALA A 95 -10.49 -8.16 21.90
N LEU A 96 -11.52 -7.33 21.73
CA LEU A 96 -12.88 -7.60 22.19
C LEU A 96 -13.81 -7.77 20.97
N PRO A 97 -14.78 -8.69 20.99
CA PRO A 97 -15.75 -8.79 19.91
C PRO A 97 -16.65 -7.55 19.85
N PRO A 98 -17.19 -7.21 18.65
CA PRO A 98 -18.13 -6.11 18.51
C PRO A 98 -19.37 -6.30 19.38
N ALA A 99 -19.63 -5.36 20.26
CA ALA A 99 -20.81 -5.34 21.11
C ALA A 99 -20.95 -4.00 21.85
N THR A 100 -22.11 -3.76 22.42
CA THR A 100 -22.38 -2.68 23.37
C THR A 100 -22.26 -3.18 24.82
N GLY A 101 -22.22 -2.26 25.77
CA GLY A 101 -22.28 -2.56 27.18
C GLY A 101 -20.99 -3.13 27.77
N TYR A 102 -19.86 -2.78 27.18
CA TYR A 102 -18.56 -2.96 27.83
C TYR A 102 -18.30 -1.87 28.85
N THR A 103 -17.67 -2.23 29.96
CA THR A 103 -17.13 -1.29 30.94
C THR A 103 -15.67 -1.64 31.20
N PHE A 104 -14.79 -0.70 31.02
CA PHE A 104 -13.39 -0.79 31.41
C PHE A 104 -13.29 -0.35 32.88
N HIS A 105 -12.62 -1.14 33.67
CA HIS A 105 -12.38 -0.87 35.09
C HIS A 105 -10.89 -0.78 35.36
N ILE A 106 -10.55 0.08 36.31
CA ILE A 106 -9.19 0.24 36.82
C ILE A 106 -9.22 0.41 38.33
N THR A 107 -8.29 -0.21 39.01
CA THR A 107 -7.99 0.04 40.41
C THR A 107 -6.48 0.17 40.60
N THR A 108 -6.06 1.04 41.50
CA THR A 108 -4.67 1.16 41.93
C THR A 108 -4.62 1.44 43.41
N THR A 109 -3.50 1.06 44.03
CA THR A 109 -3.19 1.41 45.41
C THR A 109 -1.93 2.26 45.36
N ASP A 110 -2.00 3.45 45.91
CA ASP A 110 -0.87 4.38 45.99
C ASP A 110 0.10 4.02 47.12
N ALA A 111 1.14 4.82 47.31
CA ALA A 111 2.16 4.62 48.34
C ALA A 111 1.61 4.75 49.79
N ASP A 112 0.50 5.47 49.95
CA ASP A 112 -0.16 5.69 51.23
C ASP A 112 -1.23 4.61 51.52
N LEU A 113 -1.29 3.55 50.70
CA LEU A 113 -2.24 2.44 50.77
C LEU A 113 -3.71 2.87 50.48
N VAL A 114 -3.91 4.02 49.88
CA VAL A 114 -5.25 4.46 49.43
C VAL A 114 -5.61 3.77 48.12
N VAL A 115 -6.78 3.19 48.07
CA VAL A 115 -7.31 2.55 46.86
C VAL A 115 -8.03 3.60 46.02
N HIS A 116 -7.57 3.75 44.77
CA HIS A 116 -8.17 4.60 43.77
C HIS A 116 -8.82 3.75 42.68
N GLN A 117 -9.95 4.16 42.15
CA GLN A 117 -10.65 3.43 41.09
C GLN A 117 -11.35 4.35 40.12
N ASP A 118 -11.49 3.89 38.88
CA ASP A 118 -12.31 4.54 37.86
C ASP A 118 -12.91 3.48 36.91
N SER A 119 -13.96 3.86 36.20
CA SER A 119 -14.58 3.00 35.20
C SER A 119 -15.16 3.80 34.05
N LEU A 120 -15.10 3.24 32.85
CA LEU A 120 -15.63 3.87 31.64
C LEU A 120 -16.43 2.87 30.80
N ALA A 121 -17.70 3.21 30.55
CA ALA A 121 -18.53 2.47 29.63
C ALA A 121 -18.17 2.76 28.16
N PHE A 122 -18.13 1.73 27.34
CA PHE A 122 -17.83 1.86 25.93
C PHE A 122 -18.52 0.84 25.03
N THR A 123 -18.45 1.05 23.72
CA THR A 123 -19.01 0.18 22.71
C THR A 123 -17.90 -0.24 21.72
N VAL A 124 -17.85 -1.52 21.40
CA VAL A 124 -17.01 -2.05 20.32
C VAL A 124 -17.87 -2.18 19.06
N THR A 125 -17.54 -1.46 18.00
CA THR A 125 -18.27 -1.52 16.74
C THR A 125 -17.67 -2.51 15.78
N ALA A 126 -18.51 -3.23 15.03
CA ALA A 126 -18.06 -4.05 13.92
C ALA A 126 -17.58 -3.14 12.76
N GLY A 127 -16.45 -3.47 12.18
CA GLY A 127 -15.92 -2.74 11.04
C GLY A 127 -14.56 -3.29 10.62
N SER A 128 -14.12 -2.97 9.41
CA SER A 128 -12.72 -3.19 9.08
C SER A 128 -11.87 -2.09 9.69
N PRO A 129 -10.74 -2.42 10.33
CA PRO A 129 -9.87 -1.40 10.92
C PRO A 129 -9.46 -0.38 9.84
N PRO A 130 -9.37 0.91 10.18
CA PRO A 130 -8.81 1.88 9.26
C PRO A 130 -7.38 1.45 8.92
N THR A 131 -7.10 1.36 7.62
CA THR A 131 -5.85 0.79 7.12
C THR A 131 -4.99 1.87 6.50
N CYS A 132 -3.74 2.00 6.96
CA CYS A 132 -2.72 2.75 6.22
C CYS A 132 -2.38 1.99 4.95
N SER A 133 -2.55 2.63 3.81
CA SER A 133 -2.40 1.96 2.52
C SER A 133 -1.22 2.48 1.73
N LEU A 134 -0.38 1.56 1.28
CA LEU A 134 0.61 1.81 0.23
C LEU A 134 -0.11 1.87 -1.12
N VAL A 135 0.13 2.96 -1.85
CA VAL A 135 -0.40 3.19 -3.20
C VAL A 135 0.74 3.08 -4.20
N LEU A 136 0.59 2.15 -5.12
CA LEU A 136 1.50 1.90 -6.25
C LEU A 136 0.72 1.94 -7.57
N PRO A 137 1.34 2.29 -8.71
CA PRO A 137 0.71 2.12 -10.01
C PRO A 137 0.40 0.64 -10.25
N SER A 138 -0.82 0.33 -10.68
CA SER A 138 -1.24 -1.05 -10.97
C SER A 138 -0.44 -1.70 -12.12
N GLN A 139 0.14 -0.87 -13.00
CA GLN A 139 0.91 -1.28 -14.16
C GLN A 139 2.24 -0.54 -14.24
N ILE A 140 3.32 -1.30 -14.32
CA ILE A 140 4.66 -0.79 -14.59
C ILE A 140 5.06 -1.19 -16.00
N ARG A 141 5.25 -0.20 -16.89
CA ARG A 141 5.68 -0.37 -18.27
C ARG A 141 7.16 -0.05 -18.38
N MET A 142 7.98 -1.06 -18.65
CA MET A 142 9.42 -0.90 -18.85
C MET A 142 9.70 -0.50 -20.30
N LYS A 143 10.32 0.66 -20.47
CA LYS A 143 10.65 1.26 -21.79
C LYS A 143 12.08 1.77 -21.88
N ALA A 144 12.87 1.54 -20.85
CA ALA A 144 14.26 1.92 -20.68
C ALA A 144 14.93 0.95 -19.70
N ARG A 145 16.25 0.99 -19.56
CA ARG A 145 17.04 0.15 -18.63
C ARG A 145 16.56 0.20 -17.20
N SER A 146 16.09 1.36 -16.77
CA SER A 146 15.52 1.51 -15.43
C SER A 146 14.31 2.43 -15.45
N LYS A 147 13.49 2.30 -14.42
CA LYS A 147 12.34 3.15 -14.19
C LYS A 147 12.20 3.41 -12.70
N LEU A 148 12.04 4.68 -12.35
CA LEU A 148 11.68 5.07 -11.00
C LEU A 148 10.16 5.00 -10.85
N VAL A 149 9.69 4.18 -9.93
CA VAL A 149 8.28 3.99 -9.58
C VAL A 149 8.02 4.66 -8.25
N LYS A 150 7.14 5.64 -8.25
CA LYS A 150 6.76 6.34 -7.02
C LYS A 150 5.80 5.47 -6.22
N ALA A 151 6.09 5.29 -4.95
CA ALA A 151 5.24 4.74 -3.92
C ALA A 151 4.74 5.89 -3.02
N THR A 152 3.48 5.85 -2.61
CA THR A 152 2.93 6.87 -1.70
C THR A 152 2.06 6.22 -0.64
N LEU A 153 2.02 6.84 0.53
CA LEU A 153 1.01 6.54 1.52
C LEU A 153 -0.33 7.17 1.13
N SER A 154 -1.43 6.49 1.43
CA SER A 154 -2.76 7.06 1.32
C SER A 154 -2.95 8.19 2.35
N PRO A 155 -3.85 9.16 2.11
CA PRO A 155 -4.19 10.19 3.09
C PRO A 155 -4.69 9.61 4.44
N ARG A 156 -5.21 8.38 4.40
CA ARG A 156 -5.65 7.66 5.62
C ARG A 156 -4.51 7.41 6.60
N CYS A 157 -3.28 7.20 6.13
CA CYS A 157 -2.11 7.04 6.99
C CYS A 157 -1.87 8.30 7.84
N THR A 158 -2.02 9.49 7.25
CA THR A 158 -1.92 10.75 7.99
C THR A 158 -3.03 10.88 9.04
N SER A 159 -4.28 10.49 8.70
CA SER A 159 -5.38 10.52 9.66
C SER A 159 -5.26 9.50 10.79
N LEU A 160 -4.38 8.49 10.63
CA LEU A 160 -4.00 7.52 11.65
C LEU A 160 -2.70 7.92 12.36
N GLN A 161 -2.23 9.14 12.17
CA GLN A 161 -0.99 9.67 12.74
C GLN A 161 0.22 8.73 12.56
N THR A 162 0.25 7.99 11.42
CA THR A 162 1.31 7.03 11.13
C THR A 162 2.64 7.76 10.91
N ILE A 163 3.62 7.49 11.77
CA ILE A 163 4.97 8.07 11.69
C ILE A 163 5.94 7.15 10.96
N TYR A 164 5.77 5.85 11.09
CA TYR A 164 6.57 4.84 10.43
C TYR A 164 5.68 3.80 9.75
N ALA A 165 6.04 3.40 8.53
CA ALA A 165 5.38 2.29 7.85
C ALA A 165 6.32 1.63 6.85
N SER A 166 6.28 0.31 6.74
CA SER A 166 7.11 -0.41 5.78
C SER A 166 6.39 -1.57 5.11
N TRP A 167 6.81 -1.85 3.87
CA TRP A 167 6.32 -2.95 3.03
C TRP A 167 7.46 -3.61 2.30
N LEU A 168 7.27 -4.89 1.98
CA LEU A 168 8.22 -5.69 1.24
C LEU A 168 7.60 -6.19 -0.07
N ALA A 169 8.18 -5.78 -1.19
CA ALA A 169 7.82 -6.26 -2.51
C ALA A 169 8.52 -7.57 -2.84
N ARG A 170 7.74 -8.54 -3.33
CA ARG A 170 8.25 -9.82 -3.82
C ARG A 170 7.61 -10.17 -5.17
N ASP A 171 8.38 -10.80 -6.04
CA ASP A 171 7.85 -11.37 -7.26
C ASP A 171 6.94 -12.57 -6.97
N ARG A 172 6.29 -13.13 -8.01
CA ARG A 172 5.39 -14.27 -7.87
C ARG A 172 6.07 -15.56 -7.38
N ARG A 173 7.42 -15.62 -7.39
CA ARG A 173 8.21 -16.75 -6.86
C ARG A 173 8.70 -16.50 -5.44
N GLY A 174 8.36 -15.33 -4.86
CA GLY A 174 8.76 -14.96 -3.52
C GLY A 174 10.13 -14.27 -3.42
N PHE A 175 10.83 -14.03 -4.54
CA PHE A 175 12.11 -13.33 -4.51
C PHE A 175 11.91 -11.86 -4.13
N PHE A 176 12.78 -11.37 -3.30
CA PHE A 176 12.84 -9.96 -2.90
C PHE A 176 13.05 -9.05 -4.12
N ALA A 177 12.33 -7.96 -4.16
CA ALA A 177 12.45 -6.93 -5.18
C ALA A 177 12.75 -5.56 -4.58
N GLU A 178 11.99 -5.12 -3.57
CA GLU A 178 12.17 -3.81 -2.95
C GLU A 178 11.59 -3.80 -1.52
N ARG A 179 12.14 -2.92 -0.70
CA ARG A 179 11.56 -2.54 0.59
C ARG A 179 11.17 -1.07 0.54
N PHE A 180 9.90 -0.79 0.74
CA PHE A 180 9.40 0.56 0.94
C PHE A 180 9.46 0.89 2.44
N THR A 181 10.04 2.04 2.76
CA THR A 181 10.12 2.54 4.13
C THR A 181 9.71 4.01 4.16
N PHE A 182 8.72 4.30 4.97
CA PHE A 182 8.19 5.63 5.19
C PHE A 182 8.45 5.98 6.66
N ASP A 183 9.46 6.80 6.88
CA ASP A 183 9.83 7.34 8.17
C ASP A 183 9.59 8.85 8.11
N HIS A 184 8.53 9.31 8.77
CA HIS A 184 8.03 10.70 8.69
C HIS A 184 7.84 11.24 7.26
N THR A 185 7.77 10.36 6.27
CA THR A 185 7.59 10.71 4.85
C THR A 185 6.38 10.03 4.26
N ALA A 186 5.72 10.69 3.31
CA ALA A 186 4.58 10.11 2.59
C ALA A 186 4.97 9.53 1.22
N ARG A 187 6.27 9.47 0.90
CA ARG A 187 6.76 9.09 -0.43
C ARG A 187 8.03 8.29 -0.33
N ASP A 188 8.11 7.26 -1.18
CA ASP A 188 9.29 6.44 -1.41
C ASP A 188 9.37 6.05 -2.90
N TYR A 189 10.49 5.50 -3.36
CA TYR A 189 10.74 5.23 -4.76
C TYR A 189 11.41 3.89 -4.98
N TRP A 190 10.81 3.07 -5.83
CA TRP A 190 11.37 1.83 -6.31
C TRP A 190 12.08 2.04 -7.66
N ARG A 191 13.38 1.81 -7.70
CA ARG A 191 14.14 1.79 -8.96
C ARG A 191 14.14 0.38 -9.54
N ILE A 192 13.26 0.16 -10.51
CA ILE A 192 13.14 -1.12 -11.23
C ILE A 192 14.07 -1.12 -12.43
N TYR A 193 14.75 -2.23 -12.66
CA TYR A 193 15.57 -2.46 -13.83
C TYR A 193 14.89 -3.40 -14.83
N ASP A 194 15.31 -3.34 -16.12
CA ASP A 194 14.69 -4.09 -17.20
C ASP A 194 15.09 -5.57 -17.24
N ASP A 195 16.09 -5.97 -16.47
CA ASP A 195 16.51 -7.36 -16.22
C ASP A 195 15.74 -8.01 -15.06
N GLU A 196 14.95 -7.25 -14.31
CA GLU A 196 14.06 -7.79 -13.30
C GLU A 196 12.93 -8.61 -13.94
N ARG A 197 12.42 -9.55 -13.17
CA ARG A 197 11.38 -10.47 -13.66
C ARG A 197 10.08 -9.76 -13.95
N THR A 198 9.53 -10.03 -15.13
CA THR A 198 8.21 -9.57 -15.49
C THR A 198 7.11 -10.37 -14.76
N GLY A 199 6.01 -9.72 -14.43
CA GLY A 199 4.85 -10.36 -13.81
C GLY A 199 4.27 -9.57 -12.64
N LEU A 200 3.51 -10.28 -11.82
CA LEU A 200 2.89 -9.74 -10.62
C LEU A 200 3.92 -9.64 -9.49
N TYR A 201 3.94 -8.49 -8.85
CA TYR A 201 4.60 -8.24 -7.57
C TYR A 201 3.54 -8.07 -6.48
N THR A 202 3.70 -8.81 -5.40
CA THR A 202 2.89 -8.67 -4.20
C THR A 202 3.71 -7.93 -3.16
N VAL A 203 3.14 -6.86 -2.62
CA VAL A 203 3.80 -5.98 -1.66
C VAL A 203 3.09 -6.12 -0.32
N ARG A 204 3.74 -6.84 0.59
CA ARG A 204 3.17 -7.18 1.90
C ARG A 204 3.64 -6.21 2.97
N PRO A 205 2.78 -5.90 3.95
CA PRO A 205 3.16 -5.10 5.10
C PRO A 205 4.26 -5.80 5.92
N THR A 206 5.12 -5.00 6.53
CA THR A 206 6.15 -5.45 7.48
C THR A 206 6.11 -4.72 8.80
N GLY A 207 5.19 -3.77 8.96
CA GLY A 207 4.91 -3.04 10.19
C GLY A 207 4.67 -1.56 9.91
N ALA A 208 3.79 -0.97 10.70
CA ALA A 208 3.57 0.48 10.76
C ALA A 208 3.27 0.88 12.19
N LYS A 209 3.69 2.09 12.57
CA LYS A 209 3.53 2.67 13.90
C LYS A 209 2.97 4.07 13.79
N ASP A 210 2.12 4.44 14.73
CA ASP A 210 1.64 5.81 14.91
C ASP A 210 2.51 6.59 15.91
N VAL A 211 2.10 7.80 16.25
CA VAL A 211 2.83 8.69 17.19
C VAL A 211 2.93 8.12 18.61
N ASP A 212 2.01 7.23 18.99
CA ASP A 212 1.98 6.57 20.29
C ASP A 212 2.71 5.22 20.26
N ASN A 213 3.40 4.91 19.15
CA ASN A 213 4.07 3.64 18.87
C ASN A 213 3.15 2.41 18.82
N ASP A 214 1.86 2.63 18.56
CA ASP A 214 0.91 1.56 18.36
C ASP A 214 0.94 1.01 16.93
N ASP A 215 0.54 -0.25 16.79
CA ASP A 215 0.50 -0.91 15.49
C ASP A 215 -0.64 -0.38 14.61
N VAL A 216 -0.28 0.09 13.43
CA VAL A 216 -1.24 0.56 12.42
C VAL A 216 -1.48 -0.53 11.38
N PRO A 217 -2.75 -0.93 11.14
CA PRO A 217 -3.08 -1.90 10.11
C PRO A 217 -2.67 -1.43 8.72
N GLN A 218 -2.15 -2.35 7.92
CA GLN A 218 -1.61 -2.06 6.59
C GLN A 218 -2.26 -2.92 5.50
N ASN A 219 -2.38 -2.38 4.28
CA ASN A 219 -2.87 -3.13 3.12
C ASN A 219 -1.80 -4.04 2.50
N ILE A 220 -2.26 -5.01 1.69
CA ILE A 220 -1.43 -5.69 0.71
C ILE A 220 -1.60 -4.97 -0.63
N ALA A 221 -0.53 -4.37 -1.15
CA ALA A 221 -0.53 -3.75 -2.46
C ALA A 221 -0.09 -4.74 -3.55
N ARG A 222 -0.47 -4.46 -4.80
CA ARG A 222 -0.09 -5.28 -5.95
C ARG A 222 0.22 -4.39 -7.14
N THR A 223 1.24 -4.77 -7.91
CA THR A 223 1.58 -4.13 -9.18
C THR A 223 2.06 -5.18 -10.17
N THR A 224 1.90 -4.91 -11.47
CA THR A 224 2.37 -5.81 -12.51
C THR A 224 3.38 -5.10 -13.39
N MET A 225 4.57 -5.66 -13.51
CA MET A 225 5.64 -5.17 -14.39
C MET A 225 5.71 -5.99 -15.66
N LYS A 226 5.71 -5.32 -16.81
CA LYS A 226 5.95 -5.93 -18.13
C LYS A 226 6.66 -4.94 -19.04
N MET A 227 7.28 -5.47 -20.09
CA MET A 227 7.88 -4.66 -21.16
C MET A 227 6.82 -3.86 -21.90
N ASP A 228 7.14 -2.66 -22.32
CA ASP A 228 6.25 -1.83 -23.11
C ASP A 228 6.24 -2.26 -24.59
N ALA A 229 5.15 -1.97 -25.26
CA ALA A 229 5.00 -2.16 -26.69
C ALA A 229 4.34 -0.96 -27.35
N LYS A 230 4.63 -0.76 -28.63
CA LYS A 230 4.06 0.31 -29.44
C LYS A 230 3.48 -0.27 -30.73
N VAL A 231 2.30 0.24 -31.13
CA VAL A 231 1.72 -0.02 -32.43
C VAL A 231 1.57 1.32 -33.17
N SER A 232 2.02 1.40 -34.41
CA SER A 232 1.71 2.51 -35.30
C SER A 232 0.78 2.04 -36.41
N LEU A 233 -0.13 2.91 -36.81
CA LEU A 233 -1.04 2.70 -37.92
C LEU A 233 -1.00 3.92 -38.83
N THR A 234 -0.67 3.72 -40.09
CA THR A 234 -0.83 4.74 -41.12
C THR A 234 -1.85 4.27 -42.15
N ALA A 235 -2.56 5.23 -42.74
CA ALA A 235 -3.51 4.96 -43.81
C ALA A 235 -3.22 5.88 -44.99
N SER A 236 -3.23 5.37 -46.18
CA SER A 236 -3.18 6.13 -47.44
C SER A 236 -4.33 5.73 -48.32
N ARG A 237 -4.85 6.66 -49.11
CA ARG A 237 -5.98 6.41 -50.05
C ARG A 237 -5.53 6.65 -51.47
N ALA A 238 -5.89 5.73 -52.36
CA ALA A 238 -5.80 5.90 -53.79
C ALA A 238 -7.16 5.46 -54.38
N GLY A 239 -7.93 6.43 -54.89
CA GLY A 239 -9.31 6.22 -55.35
C GLY A 239 -10.19 5.60 -54.25
N LYS A 240 -10.79 4.46 -54.55
CA LYS A 240 -11.65 3.69 -53.64
C LYS A 240 -10.86 2.72 -52.74
N THR A 241 -9.54 2.66 -52.84
CA THR A 241 -8.72 1.75 -52.06
C THR A 241 -7.98 2.50 -50.95
N VAL A 242 -8.12 2.03 -49.69
CA VAL A 242 -7.35 2.48 -48.54
C VAL A 242 -6.33 1.40 -48.20
N THR A 243 -5.06 1.81 -48.13
CA THR A 243 -3.96 0.95 -47.70
C THR A 243 -3.61 1.28 -46.26
N LEU A 244 -3.77 0.30 -45.36
CA LEU A 244 -3.40 0.39 -43.95
C LEU A 244 -2.05 -0.28 -43.74
N ARG A 245 -1.10 0.46 -43.15
CA ARG A 245 0.21 -0.07 -42.79
C ARG A 245 0.35 -0.02 -41.28
N THR A 246 0.70 -1.14 -40.66
CA THR A 246 0.98 -1.21 -39.23
C THR A 246 2.44 -1.57 -39.00
N LYS A 247 3.02 -1.00 -37.95
CA LYS A 247 4.33 -1.39 -37.41
C LYS A 247 4.19 -1.63 -35.91
N LEU A 248 4.64 -2.77 -35.47
CA LEU A 248 4.57 -3.21 -34.07
C LEU A 248 5.99 -3.40 -33.55
N THR A 249 6.26 -2.81 -32.38
CA THR A 249 7.55 -2.94 -31.69
C THR A 249 7.32 -3.23 -30.21
N ARG A 250 8.29 -3.88 -29.58
CA ARG A 250 8.35 -4.05 -28.12
C ARG A 250 9.70 -3.62 -27.60
N TYR A 251 9.77 -3.16 -26.36
CA TYR A 251 11.02 -2.91 -25.69
C TYR A 251 11.74 -4.23 -25.44
N SER A 252 13.04 -4.27 -25.74
CA SER A 252 13.93 -5.40 -25.51
C SER A 252 15.02 -4.99 -24.52
N PRO A 253 15.08 -5.61 -23.32
CA PRO A 253 16.15 -5.37 -22.35
C PRO A 253 17.56 -5.61 -22.94
N VAL A 254 17.72 -6.72 -23.65
CA VAL A 254 19.02 -7.08 -24.28
C VAL A 254 19.53 -6.00 -25.23
N ALA A 255 18.64 -5.44 -26.05
CA ALA A 255 19.01 -4.41 -27.02
C ALA A 255 18.92 -2.98 -26.45
N ASN A 256 18.37 -2.81 -25.25
CA ASN A 256 18.06 -1.53 -24.62
C ASN A 256 17.29 -0.54 -25.55
N ARG A 257 16.40 -1.07 -26.37
CA ARG A 257 15.61 -0.30 -27.35
C ARG A 257 14.38 -1.07 -27.81
N TYR A 258 13.50 -0.36 -28.53
CA TYR A 258 12.36 -1.01 -29.17
C TYR A 258 12.83 -1.83 -30.40
N GLN A 259 12.50 -3.12 -30.39
CA GLN A 259 12.76 -4.06 -31.49
C GLN A 259 11.43 -4.45 -32.18
N PRO A 260 11.48 -4.93 -33.44
CA PRO A 260 10.31 -5.47 -34.10
C PRO A 260 9.62 -6.55 -33.24
N TRP A 261 8.29 -6.48 -33.17
CA TRP A 261 7.49 -7.53 -32.52
C TRP A 261 6.81 -8.36 -33.58
N ALA A 262 7.54 -9.34 -34.08
CA ALA A 262 7.16 -10.21 -35.18
C ALA A 262 6.05 -11.20 -34.81
N HIS A 263 5.35 -11.71 -35.81
CA HIS A 263 4.37 -12.80 -35.75
C HIS A 263 3.22 -12.56 -34.75
N ARG A 264 2.83 -11.28 -34.59
CA ARG A 264 1.75 -10.90 -33.68
C ARG A 264 0.48 -10.58 -34.44
N LYS A 265 -0.66 -11.05 -33.89
CA LYS A 265 -1.97 -10.75 -34.42
C LYS A 265 -2.34 -9.29 -34.13
N VAL A 266 -2.60 -8.52 -35.17
CA VAL A 266 -3.10 -7.14 -35.11
C VAL A 266 -4.55 -7.15 -35.58
N VAL A 267 -5.46 -6.66 -34.77
CA VAL A 267 -6.86 -6.49 -35.13
C VAL A 267 -7.04 -5.09 -35.70
N LEU A 268 -7.43 -5.02 -36.98
CA LEU A 268 -7.81 -3.79 -37.67
C LEU A 268 -9.31 -3.60 -37.54
N SER A 269 -9.74 -2.41 -37.15
CA SER A 269 -11.14 -2.02 -37.03
C SER A 269 -11.37 -0.66 -37.68
N TYR A 270 -12.59 -0.34 -38.01
CA TYR A 270 -12.97 0.97 -38.56
C TYR A 270 -14.28 1.47 -37.93
N ARG A 271 -14.48 2.78 -38.01
CA ARG A 271 -15.78 3.43 -37.79
C ARG A 271 -15.99 4.57 -38.76
N THR A 272 -17.23 4.89 -39.04
CA THR A 272 -17.64 5.92 -40.04
C THR A 272 -17.93 7.27 -39.37
N CYS A 273 -18.28 7.30 -38.10
CA CYS A 273 -18.54 8.53 -37.36
C CYS A 273 -17.88 8.47 -35.96
N ALA A 274 -17.85 9.57 -35.22
CA ALA A 274 -17.19 9.66 -33.93
C ALA A 274 -17.88 8.79 -32.86
N SER A 275 -19.18 8.74 -32.85
CA SER A 275 -20.00 7.94 -31.92
C SER A 275 -20.29 6.52 -32.42
N CYS A 276 -20.00 6.21 -33.69
CA CYS A 276 -20.26 4.89 -34.26
C CYS A 276 -19.40 3.81 -33.56
N PRO A 277 -19.97 2.60 -33.38
CA PRO A 277 -19.22 1.48 -32.85
C PRO A 277 -18.07 1.07 -33.78
N TRP A 278 -17.00 0.57 -33.19
CA TRP A 278 -15.88 0.01 -33.94
C TRP A 278 -16.29 -1.33 -34.59
N LYS A 279 -16.27 -1.40 -35.91
CA LYS A 279 -16.48 -2.63 -36.68
C LYS A 279 -15.16 -3.29 -36.99
N ARG A 280 -15.02 -4.59 -36.71
CA ARG A 280 -13.82 -5.37 -37.05
C ARG A 280 -13.71 -5.48 -38.57
N LEU A 281 -12.52 -5.16 -39.09
CA LEU A 281 -12.21 -5.22 -40.49
C LEU A 281 -11.48 -6.52 -40.86
N LYS A 282 -10.34 -6.75 -40.21
CA LYS A 282 -9.52 -7.95 -40.40
C LYS A 282 -8.55 -8.14 -39.25
N THR A 283 -8.16 -9.38 -39.02
CA THR A 283 -6.97 -9.68 -38.21
C THR A 283 -5.82 -10.06 -39.15
N ARG A 284 -4.65 -9.45 -38.90
CA ARG A 284 -3.46 -9.70 -39.71
C ARG A 284 -2.28 -10.03 -38.78
N THR A 285 -1.38 -10.90 -39.23
CA THR A 285 -0.15 -11.21 -38.52
C THR A 285 0.97 -10.33 -39.05
N THR A 286 1.83 -9.80 -38.16
CA THR A 286 3.03 -9.05 -38.54
C THR A 286 4.10 -10.00 -39.10
N ASP A 287 4.90 -9.50 -40.03
CA ASP A 287 6.09 -10.18 -40.56
C ASP A 287 7.27 -10.17 -39.56
N GLY A 288 8.42 -10.66 -39.97
CA GLY A 288 9.65 -10.66 -39.18
C GLY A 288 10.14 -9.26 -38.76
N ALA A 289 9.80 -8.21 -39.53
CA ALA A 289 10.08 -6.82 -39.22
C ALA A 289 9.02 -6.13 -38.36
N GLY A 290 8.03 -6.89 -37.87
CA GLY A 290 6.92 -6.36 -37.08
C GLY A 290 5.91 -5.53 -37.89
N LYS A 291 5.89 -5.68 -39.23
CA LYS A 291 5.06 -4.89 -40.13
C LYS A 291 3.92 -5.74 -40.71
N ASN A 292 2.85 -5.07 -41.11
CA ASN A 292 1.86 -5.66 -41.99
C ASN A 292 1.20 -4.59 -42.84
N VAL A 293 0.70 -4.98 -44.01
CA VAL A 293 -0.04 -4.15 -44.96
C VAL A 293 -1.38 -4.80 -45.23
N TYR A 294 -2.44 -4.01 -45.20
CA TYR A 294 -3.77 -4.46 -45.55
C TYR A 294 -4.46 -3.41 -46.44
N ARG A 295 -5.03 -3.85 -47.55
CA ARG A 295 -5.79 -3.01 -48.49
C ARG A 295 -7.26 -3.32 -48.36
N VAL A 296 -8.08 -2.26 -48.31
CA VAL A 296 -9.53 -2.37 -48.19
C VAL A 296 -10.22 -1.35 -49.11
N ARG A 297 -11.29 -1.75 -49.74
CA ARG A 297 -12.16 -0.85 -50.52
C ARG A 297 -13.02 -0.03 -49.55
N ALA A 298 -13.01 1.29 -49.71
CA ALA A 298 -13.81 2.21 -48.91
C ALA A 298 -14.19 3.45 -49.72
N THR A 299 -15.48 3.71 -49.82
CA THR A 299 -16.00 4.84 -50.62
C THR A 299 -16.08 6.13 -49.83
N GLY A 300 -16.27 6.08 -48.52
CA GLY A 300 -16.37 7.25 -47.65
C GLY A 300 -15.19 7.39 -46.68
N SER A 301 -15.15 8.51 -45.94
CA SER A 301 -14.18 8.74 -44.91
C SER A 301 -14.39 7.78 -43.71
N ARG A 302 -13.32 7.22 -43.22
CA ARG A 302 -13.34 6.28 -42.08
C ARG A 302 -12.18 6.59 -41.13
N LYS A 303 -12.44 6.37 -39.83
CA LYS A 303 -11.37 6.29 -38.83
C LYS A 303 -11.00 4.82 -38.61
N TYR A 304 -9.73 4.52 -38.73
CA TYR A 304 -9.20 3.16 -38.54
C TYR A 304 -8.48 3.04 -37.21
N ARG A 305 -8.46 1.85 -36.64
CA ARG A 305 -7.79 1.54 -35.38
C ARG A 305 -7.05 0.21 -35.50
N ALA A 306 -5.82 0.18 -34.97
CA ALA A 306 -5.06 -1.05 -34.77
C ALA A 306 -4.97 -1.37 -33.28
N THR A 307 -5.31 -2.60 -32.91
CA THR A 307 -5.18 -3.10 -31.53
C THR A 307 -4.42 -4.41 -31.51
N VAL A 308 -3.65 -4.64 -30.44
CA VAL A 308 -2.83 -5.83 -30.25
C VAL A 308 -2.94 -6.27 -28.80
N SER A 309 -3.17 -7.55 -28.56
CA SER A 309 -3.16 -8.10 -27.21
C SER A 309 -1.73 -8.25 -26.71
N GLY A 310 -1.54 -7.97 -25.43
CA GLY A 310 -0.27 -8.24 -24.74
C GLY A 310 0.00 -9.72 -24.55
N THR A 311 1.11 -10.00 -23.87
CA THR A 311 1.50 -11.34 -23.43
C THR A 311 1.73 -11.37 -21.92
N ALA A 312 2.19 -12.49 -21.40
CA ALA A 312 2.58 -12.56 -19.99
C ALA A 312 3.69 -11.56 -19.64
N THR A 313 4.58 -11.25 -20.58
CA THR A 313 5.78 -10.42 -20.38
C THR A 313 5.74 -9.05 -21.06
N VAL A 314 4.78 -8.80 -21.93
CA VAL A 314 4.65 -7.55 -22.71
C VAL A 314 3.24 -6.99 -22.60
N TRP A 315 3.12 -5.71 -22.26
CA TRP A 315 1.83 -5.03 -22.22
C TRP A 315 1.19 -4.89 -23.59
N SER A 316 -0.14 -4.87 -23.65
CA SER A 316 -0.86 -4.42 -24.84
C SER A 316 -0.44 -2.99 -25.15
N PRO A 317 -0.01 -2.68 -26.38
CA PRO A 317 0.25 -1.29 -26.76
C PRO A 317 -1.06 -0.49 -26.75
N HIS A 318 -0.96 0.81 -26.51
CA HIS A 318 -2.10 1.69 -26.68
C HIS A 318 -2.57 1.64 -28.14
N PRO A 319 -3.90 1.59 -28.38
CA PRO A 319 -4.43 1.60 -29.73
C PRO A 319 -3.95 2.82 -30.52
N ASN A 320 -3.61 2.62 -31.79
CA ASN A 320 -3.24 3.71 -32.69
C ASN A 320 -4.32 3.90 -33.77
N TYR A 321 -4.45 5.12 -34.26
CA TYR A 321 -5.55 5.56 -35.11
C TYR A 321 -5.05 6.27 -36.36
N ALA A 322 -5.78 6.09 -37.47
CA ALA A 322 -5.58 6.83 -38.70
C ALA A 322 -6.97 7.19 -39.31
N LYS A 323 -7.06 8.37 -39.94
CA LYS A 323 -8.27 8.84 -40.63
C LYS A 323 -7.98 8.97 -42.12
N ARG A 324 -8.86 8.47 -42.97
CA ARG A 324 -8.83 8.64 -44.44
C ARG A 324 -10.25 8.55 -45.01
#